data_f4e60b9612a196a5978bcd7b30d4290d
#
_entry.id   f4e60b9612a196a5978bcd7b30d4290d
#
_cell.length_a   1.000
_cell.length_b   1.000
_cell.length_c   1.000
_cell.angle_alpha   90.00
_cell.angle_beta   90.00
_cell.angle_gamma   90.00
#
_symmetry.space_group_name_H-M   'P 1'
#
loop_
_entity.id
_entity.type
_entity.pdbx_description
1 polymer ?
#
loop_
_entity_poly.entity_id
_entity_poly.type
_entity_poly.pdbx_seq_one_letter_code
_entity_poly.pdbx_strand_id
1 'polypeptide(L)'
;MQVFEASTQREFRTLFEKTWGNGLPKYFRLSKEQHSQNFDVEPEVMKVIREPKDDRWVFVSGHLLDDVLESPKVGVIYVPTLSHVTEESCSQIERLVENAKKIYSVENHFTIGGLGDFVSETFGVPVHRIGLERKFLTNYGSFSNLRKDAKLDKRSIIHKLSWI
;
A
#
# COMPACT_ATOMS: atom_id res chain seq x y z
N MET A 1 13.41 -11.89 7.05
CA MET A 1 12.46 -12.40 6.03
C MET A 1 11.99 -11.24 5.18
N GLN A 2 12.00 -11.40 3.85
CA GLN A 2 11.45 -10.39 2.94
C GLN A 2 9.93 -10.61 2.77
N VAL A 3 9.15 -9.53 2.80
CA VAL A 3 7.69 -9.57 2.69
C VAL A 3 7.26 -8.71 1.52
N PHE A 4 6.57 -9.32 0.56
CA PHE A 4 6.12 -8.65 -0.65
C PHE A 4 4.60 -8.76 -0.80
N GLU A 5 3.96 -7.70 -1.28
CA GLU A 5 2.57 -7.70 -1.72
C GLU A 5 2.49 -7.34 -3.20
N ALA A 6 2.54 -8.37 -4.05
CA ALA A 6 2.42 -8.23 -5.49
C ALA A 6 0.95 -8.27 -5.90
N SER A 7 0.51 -7.29 -6.69
CA SER A 7 -0.86 -7.20 -7.18
C SER A 7 -1.04 -7.85 -8.55
N THR A 8 -0.05 -7.73 -9.42
CA THR A 8 -0.13 -8.24 -10.79
C THR A 8 0.83 -9.42 -11.01
N GLN A 9 0.56 -10.23 -12.03
CA GLN A 9 1.47 -11.30 -12.43
C GLN A 9 2.87 -10.76 -12.79
N ARG A 10 2.92 -9.57 -13.42
CA ARG A 10 4.18 -8.92 -13.79
C ARG A 10 4.99 -8.55 -12.54
N GLU A 11 4.35 -7.92 -11.56
CA GLU A 11 5.01 -7.59 -10.29
C GLU A 11 5.52 -8.83 -9.57
N PHE A 12 4.69 -9.85 -9.44
CA PHE A 12 5.10 -11.12 -8.81
C PHE A 12 6.32 -11.70 -9.51
N ARG A 13 6.30 -11.80 -10.85
CA ARG A 13 7.43 -12.32 -11.61
C ARG A 13 8.69 -11.51 -11.35
N THR A 14 8.61 -10.18 -11.45
CA THR A 14 9.76 -9.28 -11.25
C THR A 14 10.35 -9.43 -9.85
N LEU A 15 9.52 -9.37 -8.82
CA LEU A 15 9.97 -9.51 -7.42
C LEU A 15 10.54 -10.90 -7.14
N PHE A 16 9.92 -11.94 -7.66
CA PHE A 16 10.39 -13.32 -7.51
C PHE A 16 11.73 -13.53 -8.20
N GLU A 17 11.85 -13.20 -9.49
CA GLU A 17 13.08 -13.41 -10.28
C GLU A 17 14.28 -12.64 -9.70
N LYS A 18 14.04 -11.44 -9.16
CA LYS A 18 15.10 -10.61 -8.56
C LYS A 18 15.51 -11.05 -7.14
N THR A 19 14.68 -11.82 -6.46
CA THR A 19 14.95 -12.14 -5.04
C THR A 19 15.14 -13.63 -4.74
N TRP A 20 14.64 -14.55 -5.59
CA TRP A 20 14.59 -15.98 -5.26
C TRP A 20 15.93 -16.59 -4.87
N GLY A 21 17.03 -16.13 -5.47
CA GLY A 21 18.39 -16.65 -5.26
C GLY A 21 19.20 -15.95 -4.18
N ASN A 22 18.66 -14.96 -3.45
CA ASN A 22 19.43 -14.15 -2.49
C ASN A 22 19.62 -14.80 -1.09
N GLY A 23 19.17 -16.04 -0.89
CA GLY A 23 19.34 -16.77 0.37
C GLY A 23 18.44 -16.36 1.52
N LEU A 24 17.62 -15.33 1.38
CA LEU A 24 16.71 -14.87 2.43
C LEU A 24 15.34 -15.55 2.34
N PRO A 25 14.68 -15.89 3.45
CA PRO A 25 13.28 -16.33 3.46
C PRO A 25 12.36 -15.24 2.89
N LYS A 26 11.35 -15.65 2.10
CA LYS A 26 10.41 -14.76 1.44
C LYS A 26 8.96 -15.14 1.72
N TYR A 27 8.14 -14.12 1.89
CA TYR A 27 6.70 -14.25 1.95
C TYR A 27 6.07 -13.37 0.86
N PHE A 28 5.31 -13.97 -0.04
CA PHE A 28 4.53 -13.27 -1.05
C PHE A 28 3.06 -13.31 -0.70
N ARG A 29 2.49 -12.16 -0.44
CA ARG A 29 1.06 -12.01 -0.31
C ARG A 29 0.44 -11.76 -1.68
N LEU A 30 -0.44 -12.65 -2.11
CA LEU A 30 -1.08 -12.59 -3.41
C LEU A 30 -2.59 -12.43 -3.24
N SER A 31 -3.22 -11.68 -4.13
CA SER A 31 -4.66 -11.49 -4.22
C SER A 31 -5.18 -12.01 -5.55
N LYS A 32 -6.48 -12.38 -5.60
CA LYS A 32 -7.17 -12.64 -6.88
C LYS A 32 -7.47 -11.35 -7.65
N GLU A 33 -7.55 -10.24 -6.95
CA GLU A 33 -7.76 -8.93 -7.53
C GLU A 33 -6.41 -8.28 -7.88
N GLN A 34 -6.41 -7.53 -8.98
CA GLN A 34 -5.24 -6.84 -9.49
C GLN A 34 -5.58 -5.36 -9.73
N HIS A 35 -4.60 -4.49 -9.64
CA HIS A 35 -4.73 -3.13 -10.17
C HIS A 35 -4.50 -3.13 -11.69
N SER A 36 -5.00 -2.12 -12.38
CA SER A 36 -4.89 -1.96 -13.84
C SER A 36 -3.65 -1.19 -14.28
N GLN A 37 -2.88 -0.66 -13.34
CA GLN A 37 -1.72 0.20 -13.64
C GLN A 37 -0.56 -0.61 -14.22
N ASN A 38 0.17 0.00 -15.15
CA ASN A 38 1.32 -0.60 -15.82
C ASN A 38 2.60 0.16 -15.50
N PHE A 39 3.36 -0.33 -14.53
CA PHE A 39 4.68 0.19 -14.16
C PHE A 39 5.59 -0.93 -13.67
N ASP A 40 6.88 -0.66 -13.64
CA ASP A 40 7.85 -1.59 -13.08
C ASP A 40 7.98 -1.39 -11.57
N VAL A 41 8.13 -2.51 -10.85
CA VAL A 41 8.46 -2.55 -9.43
C VAL A 41 9.87 -3.09 -9.24
N GLU A 42 10.51 -2.63 -8.17
CA GLU A 42 11.80 -3.14 -7.72
C GLU A 42 11.66 -3.66 -6.28
N PRO A 43 12.35 -4.75 -5.93
CA PRO A 43 12.43 -5.15 -4.54
C PRO A 43 12.98 -4.00 -3.68
N GLU A 44 12.39 -3.82 -2.51
CA GLU A 44 12.85 -2.86 -1.51
C GLU A 44 12.84 -1.38 -1.95
N VAL A 45 12.03 -1.05 -2.99
CA VAL A 45 11.87 0.31 -3.51
C VAL A 45 10.39 0.71 -3.48
N MET A 46 10.08 1.84 -2.87
CA MET A 46 8.77 2.49 -2.96
C MET A 46 8.67 3.31 -4.23
N LYS A 47 7.50 3.34 -4.85
CA LYS A 47 7.31 4.05 -6.12
C LYS A 47 6.32 5.18 -6.01
N VAL A 48 6.75 6.40 -6.32
CA VAL A 48 5.84 7.53 -6.49
C VAL A 48 5.04 7.34 -7.78
N ILE A 49 3.73 7.21 -7.65
CA ILE A 49 2.80 7.06 -8.76
C ILE A 49 2.21 8.41 -9.18
N ARG A 50 1.98 9.28 -8.20
CA ARG A 50 1.41 10.60 -8.42
C ARG A 50 1.78 11.57 -7.32
N GLU A 51 2.14 12.81 -7.69
CA GLU A 51 2.35 13.92 -6.77
C GLU A 51 1.01 14.46 -6.23
N PRO A 52 0.97 14.99 -4.99
CA PRO A 52 -0.24 15.56 -4.41
C PRO A 52 -0.57 16.94 -4.96
N LYS A 53 -1.85 17.31 -4.93
CA LYS A 53 -2.32 18.69 -5.17
C LYS A 53 -2.64 19.44 -3.88
N ASP A 54 -2.66 18.76 -2.73
CA ASP A 54 -3.09 19.30 -1.45
C ASP A 54 -2.22 18.84 -0.25
N ASP A 55 -0.98 18.44 -0.52
CA ASP A 55 0.04 18.02 0.45
C ASP A 55 -0.40 16.82 1.32
N ARG A 56 -1.32 15.98 0.83
CA ARG A 56 -1.72 14.71 1.45
C ARG A 56 -1.14 13.55 0.68
N TRP A 57 -0.49 12.63 1.38
CA TRP A 57 0.11 11.46 0.78
C TRP A 57 -0.59 10.16 1.21
N VAL A 58 -0.69 9.23 0.30
CA VAL A 58 -1.25 7.90 0.52
C VAL A 58 -0.24 6.85 0.14
N PHE A 59 0.16 6.05 1.11
CA PHE A 59 0.89 4.81 0.87
C PHE A 59 -0.12 3.70 0.63
N VAL A 60 0.06 2.93 -0.43
CA VAL A 60 -0.85 1.85 -0.80
C VAL A 60 -0.08 0.64 -1.28
N SER A 61 -0.57 -0.54 -0.94
CA SER A 61 -0.06 -1.82 -1.44
C SER A 61 -1.15 -2.62 -2.17
N GLY A 62 -0.71 -3.49 -3.07
CA GLY A 62 -1.60 -4.44 -3.72
C GLY A 62 -2.67 -3.82 -4.63
N HIS A 63 -3.80 -4.51 -4.74
CA HIS A 63 -4.89 -4.19 -5.69
C HIS A 63 -5.70 -2.91 -5.37
N LEU A 64 -5.53 -2.34 -4.17
CA LEU A 64 -6.26 -1.12 -3.77
C LEU A 64 -5.74 0.14 -4.47
N LEU A 65 -4.65 0.05 -5.23
CA LEU A 65 -4.04 1.18 -5.94
C LEU A 65 -5.04 1.91 -6.85
N ASP A 66 -5.83 1.18 -7.64
CA ASP A 66 -6.81 1.81 -8.54
C ASP A 66 -7.87 2.59 -7.78
N ASP A 67 -8.33 2.09 -6.65
CA ASP A 67 -9.31 2.78 -5.83
C ASP A 67 -8.76 4.08 -5.21
N VAL A 68 -7.48 4.08 -4.80
CA VAL A 68 -6.79 5.27 -4.28
C VAL A 68 -6.60 6.32 -5.38
N LEU A 69 -6.27 5.88 -6.60
CA LEU A 69 -6.07 6.77 -7.74
C LEU A 69 -7.31 7.54 -8.17
N GLU A 70 -8.50 7.08 -7.80
CA GLU A 70 -9.77 7.82 -7.99
C GLU A 70 -9.88 9.08 -7.10
N SER A 71 -9.01 9.25 -6.12
CA SER A 71 -8.90 10.46 -5.31
C SER A 71 -7.87 11.43 -5.93
N PRO A 72 -8.27 12.41 -6.78
CA PRO A 72 -7.35 13.10 -7.68
C PRO A 72 -6.44 14.13 -7.00
N LYS A 73 -6.65 14.42 -5.73
CA LYS A 73 -5.89 15.45 -5.00
C LYS A 73 -4.72 14.90 -4.21
N VAL A 74 -4.77 13.65 -3.78
CA VAL A 74 -3.73 13.04 -2.94
C VAL A 74 -2.54 12.58 -3.77
N GLY A 75 -1.34 12.68 -3.23
CA GLY A 75 -0.16 11.99 -3.73
C GLY A 75 -0.24 10.49 -3.45
N VAL A 76 0.34 9.68 -4.30
CA VAL A 76 0.24 8.22 -4.18
C VAL A 76 1.61 7.59 -4.28
N ILE A 77 1.98 6.85 -3.25
CA ILE A 77 3.21 6.06 -3.17
C ILE A 77 2.81 4.59 -3.10
N TYR A 78 3.23 3.81 -4.08
CA TYR A 78 3.03 2.37 -4.11
C TYR A 78 4.16 1.64 -3.38
N VAL A 79 3.79 0.68 -2.53
CA VAL A 79 4.71 -0.05 -1.66
C VAL A 79 4.59 -1.55 -1.94
N PRO A 80 5.47 -2.11 -2.77
CA PRO A 80 5.44 -3.54 -3.10
C PRO A 80 6.12 -4.42 -2.04
N THR A 81 6.87 -3.81 -1.10
CA THR A 81 7.62 -4.50 -0.04
C THR A 81 7.29 -3.94 1.34
N LEU A 82 7.13 -4.81 2.34
CA LEU A 82 6.71 -4.47 3.70
C LEU A 82 7.74 -4.89 4.76
N SER A 83 8.97 -5.17 4.38
CA SER A 83 9.99 -5.67 5.30
C SER A 83 11.24 -4.81 5.38
N HIS A 84 11.67 -4.30 4.26
CA HIS A 84 12.88 -3.49 4.14
C HIS A 84 12.80 -2.61 2.90
N VAL A 85 13.31 -1.42 2.99
CA VAL A 85 13.41 -0.45 1.88
C VAL A 85 14.82 0.09 1.86
N THR A 86 15.38 0.29 0.67
CA THR A 86 16.74 0.83 0.53
C THR A 86 16.83 2.25 1.11
N GLU A 87 18.03 2.62 1.62
CA GLU A 87 18.26 3.97 2.15
C GLU A 87 17.99 5.07 1.11
N GLU A 88 18.31 4.80 -0.16
CA GLU A 88 18.02 5.73 -1.24
C GLU A 88 16.53 5.96 -1.41
N SER A 89 15.73 4.88 -1.45
CA SER A 89 14.27 4.96 -1.54
C SER A 89 13.67 5.64 -0.31
N CYS A 90 14.14 5.31 0.89
CA CYS A 90 13.73 5.97 2.13
C CYS A 90 13.97 7.48 2.07
N SER A 91 15.20 7.90 1.73
CA SER A 91 15.57 9.32 1.67
C SER A 91 14.79 10.10 0.61
N GLN A 92 14.46 9.46 -0.50
CA GLN A 92 13.61 10.06 -1.53
C GLN A 92 12.20 10.31 -1.00
N ILE A 93 11.58 9.31 -0.40
CA ILE A 93 10.21 9.40 0.12
C ILE A 93 10.13 10.34 1.32
N GLU A 94 11.10 10.30 2.23
CA GLU A 94 11.18 11.17 3.40
C GLU A 94 11.08 12.65 3.02
N ARG A 95 11.84 13.10 2.02
CA ARG A 95 11.79 14.49 1.51
C ARG A 95 10.39 14.87 0.99
N LEU A 96 9.65 13.92 0.42
CA LEU A 96 8.31 14.17 -0.10
C LEU A 96 7.27 14.29 1.01
N VAL A 97 7.42 13.50 2.08
CA VAL A 97 6.43 13.43 3.16
C VAL A 97 6.74 14.33 4.36
N GLU A 98 7.96 14.87 4.44
CA GLU A 98 8.41 15.74 5.55
C GLU A 98 7.45 16.90 5.83
N ASN A 99 6.91 17.51 4.78
CA ASN A 99 5.98 18.64 4.88
C ASN A 99 4.53 18.25 4.57
N ALA A 100 4.22 16.96 4.61
CA ALA A 100 2.87 16.49 4.33
C ALA A 100 1.88 16.94 5.41
N LYS A 101 0.73 17.46 5.00
CA LYS A 101 -0.36 17.80 5.94
C LYS A 101 -0.94 16.56 6.60
N LYS A 102 -1.09 15.49 5.83
CA LYS A 102 -1.58 14.21 6.32
C LYS A 102 -0.97 13.07 5.51
N ILE A 103 -0.68 11.98 6.19
CA ILE A 103 -0.20 10.75 5.60
C ILE A 103 -1.21 9.64 5.90
N TYR A 104 -1.59 8.90 4.88
CA TYR A 104 -2.50 7.77 4.96
C TYR A 104 -1.80 6.47 4.55
N SER A 105 -2.21 5.35 5.12
CA SER A 105 -2.01 4.03 4.53
C SER A 105 -3.34 3.44 4.07
N VAL A 106 -3.35 2.78 2.91
CA VAL A 106 -4.48 2.02 2.41
C VAL A 106 -4.02 0.58 2.14
N GLU A 107 -4.59 -0.36 2.88
CA GLU A 107 -4.13 -1.74 2.90
C GLU A 107 -5.29 -2.74 3.02
N ASN A 108 -5.23 -3.82 2.27
CA ASN A 108 -6.16 -4.94 2.42
C ASN A 108 -5.69 -5.89 3.55
N HIS A 109 -5.36 -5.33 4.68
CA HIS A 109 -4.81 -6.02 5.85
C HIS A 109 -5.37 -5.38 7.13
N PHE A 110 -5.14 -6.02 8.28
CA PHE A 110 -5.40 -5.38 9.57
C PHE A 110 -4.54 -4.12 9.72
N THR A 111 -5.12 -3.09 10.34
CA THR A 111 -4.42 -1.82 10.60
C THR A 111 -3.30 -1.93 11.63
N ILE A 112 -3.08 -3.12 12.20
CA ILE A 112 -2.01 -3.44 13.13
C ILE A 112 -1.09 -4.46 12.48
N GLY A 113 0.21 -4.19 12.47
CA GLY A 113 1.24 -5.04 11.86
C GLY A 113 1.26 -5.01 10.34
N GLY A 114 0.64 -4.01 9.71
CA GLY A 114 0.55 -3.86 8.26
C GLY A 114 1.33 -2.67 7.71
N LEU A 115 0.90 -2.19 6.53
CA LEU A 115 1.54 -1.08 5.83
C LEU A 115 1.61 0.20 6.66
N GLY A 116 0.55 0.50 7.43
CA GLY A 116 0.52 1.71 8.26
C GLY A 116 1.57 1.71 9.36
N ASP A 117 1.82 0.56 10.00
CA ASP A 117 2.90 0.43 11.00
C ASP A 117 4.26 0.53 10.32
N PHE A 118 4.46 -0.17 9.19
CA PHE A 118 5.69 -0.12 8.42
C PHE A 118 6.07 1.32 8.03
N VAL A 119 5.13 2.11 7.48
CA VAL A 119 5.36 3.51 7.11
C VAL A 119 5.66 4.37 8.34
N SER A 120 4.89 4.21 9.42
CA SER A 120 5.08 4.99 10.64
C SER A 120 6.44 4.72 11.29
N GLU A 121 6.89 3.46 11.32
CA GLU A 121 8.19 3.07 11.87
C GLU A 121 9.35 3.53 10.97
N THR A 122 9.19 3.40 9.64
CA THR A 122 10.25 3.76 8.68
C THR A 122 10.52 5.26 8.66
N PHE A 123 9.49 6.10 8.72
CA PHE A 123 9.63 7.56 8.56
C PHE A 123 9.42 8.36 9.86
N GLY A 124 9.07 7.72 10.97
CA GLY A 124 8.82 8.40 12.23
C GLY A 124 7.61 9.36 12.21
N VAL A 125 6.62 9.10 11.34
CA VAL A 125 5.48 9.98 11.08
C VAL A 125 4.16 9.38 11.52
N PRO A 126 3.16 10.21 11.95
CA PRO A 126 1.82 9.71 12.22
C PRO A 126 1.10 9.33 10.91
N VAL A 127 0.49 8.14 10.87
CA VAL A 127 -0.22 7.59 9.71
C VAL A 127 -1.68 7.34 10.02
N HIS A 128 -2.59 7.91 9.23
CA HIS A 128 -4.01 7.58 9.24
C HIS A 128 -4.26 6.27 8.47
N ARG A 129 -4.62 5.21 9.19
CA ARG A 129 -4.70 3.86 8.63
C ARG A 129 -6.08 3.56 8.09
N ILE A 130 -6.15 3.12 6.84
CA ILE A 130 -7.37 2.64 6.17
C ILE A 130 -7.14 1.17 5.83
N GLY A 131 -7.67 0.29 6.67
CA GLY A 131 -7.51 -1.16 6.57
C GLY A 131 -8.62 -1.88 7.31
N LEU A 132 -8.44 -3.17 7.53
CA LEU A 132 -9.36 -4.00 8.28
C LEU A 132 -9.22 -3.73 9.79
N GLU A 133 -10.34 -3.63 10.49
CA GLU A 133 -10.35 -3.66 11.94
C GLU A 133 -9.96 -5.06 12.44
N ARG A 134 -9.22 -5.13 13.56
CA ARG A 134 -8.85 -6.40 14.20
C ARG A 134 -10.06 -7.04 14.86
N LYS A 135 -10.91 -7.66 14.04
CA LYS A 135 -12.05 -8.44 14.50
C LYS A 135 -12.21 -9.69 13.67
N PHE A 136 -12.85 -10.69 14.23
CA PHE A 136 -13.17 -11.90 13.50
C PHE A 136 -14.25 -11.60 12.45
N LEU A 137 -13.95 -11.89 11.18
CA LEU A 137 -14.90 -11.68 10.08
C LEU A 137 -15.81 -12.90 9.99
N THR A 138 -17.10 -12.70 10.24
CA THR A 138 -18.11 -13.76 10.23
C THR A 138 -18.96 -13.77 8.96
N ASN A 139 -18.85 -12.74 8.12
CA ASN A 139 -19.63 -12.58 6.92
C ASN A 139 -19.10 -13.45 5.78
N TYR A 140 -20.05 -13.98 4.98
CA TYR A 140 -19.77 -14.70 3.76
C TYR A 140 -20.29 -13.91 2.56
N GLY A 141 -19.67 -14.10 1.41
CA GLY A 141 -20.10 -13.44 0.18
C GLY A 141 -19.01 -13.28 -0.86
N SER A 142 -19.34 -12.54 -1.90
CA SER A 142 -18.36 -12.15 -2.91
C SER A 142 -17.30 -11.23 -2.30
N PHE A 143 -16.12 -11.19 -2.90
CA PHE A 143 -15.04 -10.27 -2.50
C PHE A 143 -15.52 -8.81 -2.45
N SER A 144 -16.35 -8.39 -3.43
CA SER A 144 -16.95 -7.06 -3.44
C SER A 144 -17.85 -6.78 -2.23
N ASN A 145 -18.65 -7.76 -1.79
CA ASN A 145 -19.48 -7.61 -0.60
C ASN A 145 -18.64 -7.52 0.67
N LEU A 146 -17.65 -8.39 0.80
CA LEU A 146 -16.72 -8.36 1.95
C LEU A 146 -15.98 -7.03 2.06
N ARG A 147 -15.55 -6.44 0.92
CA ARG A 147 -14.92 -5.11 0.90
C ARG A 147 -15.87 -4.00 1.35
N LYS A 148 -17.15 -4.05 0.94
CA LYS A 148 -18.18 -3.09 1.39
C LYS A 148 -18.38 -3.19 2.90
N ASP A 149 -18.54 -4.40 3.43
CA ASP A 149 -18.73 -4.65 4.85
C ASP A 149 -17.54 -4.16 5.68
N ALA A 150 -16.32 -4.32 5.14
CA ALA A 150 -15.09 -3.82 5.72
C ALA A 150 -14.83 -2.32 5.50
N LYS A 151 -15.70 -1.62 4.76
CA LYS A 151 -15.51 -0.21 4.35
C LYS A 151 -14.17 0.03 3.64
N LEU A 152 -13.76 -0.95 2.82
CA LEU A 152 -12.59 -0.93 1.95
C LEU A 152 -12.96 -0.98 0.46
N ASP A 153 -14.23 -0.77 0.12
CA ASP A 153 -14.66 -0.54 -1.25
C ASP A 153 -14.23 0.86 -1.73
N LYS A 154 -14.15 1.03 -3.05
CA LYS A 154 -13.75 2.28 -3.71
C LYS A 154 -14.40 3.52 -3.08
N ARG A 155 -15.73 3.51 -2.92
CA ARG A 155 -16.49 4.66 -2.39
C ARG A 155 -16.08 5.00 -0.96
N SER A 156 -15.90 3.99 -0.13
CA SER A 156 -15.49 4.16 1.27
C SER A 156 -14.06 4.69 1.37
N ILE A 157 -13.14 4.23 0.53
CA ILE A 157 -11.76 4.72 0.48
C ILE A 157 -11.74 6.20 0.06
N ILE A 158 -12.40 6.55 -1.04
CA ILE A 158 -12.49 7.95 -1.52
C ILE A 158 -13.06 8.87 -0.43
N HIS A 159 -14.14 8.43 0.22
CA HIS A 159 -14.75 9.20 1.30
C HIS A 159 -13.76 9.43 2.46
N LYS A 160 -13.07 8.39 2.93
CA LYS A 160 -12.07 8.52 4.00
C LYS A 160 -10.90 9.44 3.61
N LEU A 161 -10.46 9.40 2.35
CA LEU A 161 -9.41 10.27 1.82
C LEU A 161 -9.88 11.71 1.56
N SER A 162 -11.19 11.96 1.47
CA SER A 162 -11.75 13.31 1.26
C SER A 162 -12.00 14.07 2.56
N TRP A 163 -11.99 13.43 3.71
CA TRP A 163 -12.19 14.09 5.00
C TRP A 163 -10.95 14.91 5.37
N ILE A 164 -11.17 16.21 5.52
CA ILE A 164 -10.18 17.23 5.89
C ILE A 164 -9.93 17.20 7.39
#